data_963628ebcc087b5bc682e24ac0da8c60
#
_entry.id   963628ebcc087b5bc682e24ac0da8c60
#
_cell.length_a   1.000
_cell.length_b   1.000
_cell.length_c   1.000
_cell.angle_alpha   90.00
_cell.angle_beta   90.00
_cell.angle_gamma   90.00
#
_symmetry.space_group_name_H-M   'P 1'
#
loop_
_entity.id
_entity.type
_entity.pdbx_description
1 polymer ?
#
loop_
_entity_poly.entity_id
_entity_poly.type
_entity_poly.pdbx_seq_one_letter_code
_entity_poly.pdbx_strand_id
1 'polypeptide(L)'
;MRIRSSWEAAIDITAPAQGKGLIMPNEQLPGIEQAFGVLRQFTRSRRSSSEPLERCELCSAGLAHEHPHLVELATRTIVCACDPCALLFDNAAIGKYKRVSRRALRLADFAMTDAQWDGLLIPINMAFFFRSSLENRVVALYPSPAGAVESLLPMEAWQEIEESHGALMQLKPDIEAFLINRVGHAHGSAQAEYYIAPIDDCYRLVGVIRMHWKGLSGGAEVWTEIGRFFSDLRVRSEVISEVPHA
;
A
#
# COMPACT_ATOMS: atom_id res chain seq x y z
N MET A 1 -12.38 20.76 41.19
CA MET A 1 -10.97 21.11 41.32
C MET A 1 -10.46 21.33 39.89
N ARG A 2 -10.36 22.61 39.47
CA ARG A 2 -9.94 23.02 38.12
C ARG A 2 -8.44 23.26 38.14
N ILE A 3 -7.71 22.58 37.22
CA ILE A 3 -6.31 22.92 36.97
C ILE A 3 -6.28 23.70 35.64
N ARG A 4 -5.96 24.97 35.74
CA ARG A 4 -5.66 25.87 34.63
C ARG A 4 -4.20 25.63 34.22
N SER A 5 -3.97 25.36 32.95
CA SER A 5 -2.65 25.47 32.33
C SER A 5 -2.49 26.86 31.73
N SER A 6 -1.60 27.62 32.34
CA SER A 6 -1.15 28.96 31.93
C SER A 6 -0.02 28.81 30.91
N TRP A 7 -0.20 29.37 29.76
CA TRP A 7 0.88 30.00 28.96
C TRP A 7 0.29 30.90 27.89
N GLU A 8 0.05 32.15 28.28
CA GLU A 8 -0.04 33.31 27.41
C GLU A 8 1.14 34.20 27.80
N ALA A 9 2.14 34.32 26.96
CA ALA A 9 3.13 35.37 27.01
C ALA A 9 3.14 36.08 25.66
N ALA A 10 2.53 37.25 25.69
CA ALA A 10 2.51 38.23 24.61
C ALA A 10 3.94 38.66 24.25
N ILE A 11 4.26 38.68 22.95
CA ILE A 11 5.41 39.42 22.40
C ILE A 11 4.86 40.68 21.75
N ASP A 12 5.08 41.79 22.44
CA ASP A 12 4.81 43.16 22.00
C ASP A 12 5.98 43.61 21.10
N ILE A 13 5.71 43.92 19.84
CA ILE A 13 6.70 44.49 18.91
C ILE A 13 6.17 45.82 18.43
N THR A 14 6.43 46.88 19.20
CA THR A 14 6.32 48.26 18.73
C THR A 14 7.53 49.05 19.21
N ALA A 15 8.41 49.44 18.28
CA ALA A 15 8.90 50.81 18.05
C ALA A 15 10.13 50.86 17.16
N PRO A 16 10.28 51.90 16.32
CA PRO A 16 11.33 51.98 15.34
C PRO A 16 12.55 52.75 15.92
N ALA A 17 13.74 52.19 15.76
CA ALA A 17 14.98 52.88 15.98
C ALA A 17 15.54 53.37 14.64
N GLN A 18 15.57 54.70 14.48
CA GLN A 18 16.33 55.38 13.43
C GLN A 18 17.84 55.22 13.72
N GLY A 19 18.55 54.50 12.89
CA GLY A 19 20.00 54.35 12.90
C GLY A 19 20.59 54.81 11.56
N LYS A 20 21.42 55.84 11.63
CA LYS A 20 22.11 56.51 10.53
C LYS A 20 22.91 55.52 9.68
N GLY A 21 22.79 55.68 8.35
CA GLY A 21 23.56 54.90 7.38
C GLY A 21 25.05 55.12 7.49
N LEU A 22 25.77 54.02 7.53
CA LEU A 22 27.18 53.96 7.16
C LEU A 22 27.21 53.26 5.81
N ILE A 23 27.47 54.05 4.76
CA ILE A 23 27.76 53.51 3.42
C ILE A 23 29.15 52.94 3.47
N MET A 24 29.25 51.61 3.47
CA MET A 24 30.51 50.90 3.25
C MET A 24 30.69 50.74 1.74
N PRO A 25 31.90 50.94 1.23
CA PRO A 25 32.17 50.74 -0.21
C PRO A 25 32.01 49.27 -0.58
N ASN A 26 31.36 49.07 -1.71
CA ASN A 26 31.14 47.77 -2.33
C ASN A 26 32.46 47.20 -2.84
N GLU A 27 33.21 46.47 -1.97
CA GLU A 27 34.31 45.62 -2.43
C GLU A 27 33.71 44.34 -3.03
N GLN A 28 33.62 44.33 -4.35
CA GLN A 28 33.34 43.15 -5.14
C GLN A 28 34.44 42.10 -4.88
N LEU A 29 34.18 41.09 -4.14
CA LEU A 29 35.01 39.89 -4.00
C LEU A 29 34.94 39.07 -5.30
N PRO A 30 35.98 39.08 -6.15
CA PRO A 30 36.01 38.31 -7.38
C PRO A 30 36.33 36.85 -7.04
N GLY A 31 35.30 36.02 -6.93
CA GLY A 31 35.46 34.57 -6.66
C GLY A 31 34.17 33.83 -6.35
N ILE A 32 33.16 34.53 -5.82
CA ILE A 32 31.92 33.87 -5.40
C ILE A 32 31.07 33.47 -6.60
N GLU A 33 31.01 34.23 -7.67
CA GLU A 33 30.25 33.87 -8.87
C GLU A 33 30.85 32.66 -9.62
N GLN A 34 32.20 32.48 -9.60
CA GLN A 34 32.84 31.35 -10.21
C GLN A 34 32.57 30.06 -9.38
N ALA A 35 32.56 30.15 -8.07
CA ALA A 35 32.22 29.01 -7.20
C ALA A 35 30.78 28.54 -7.39
N PHE A 36 29.81 29.46 -7.54
CA PHE A 36 28.43 29.12 -7.85
C PHE A 36 28.25 28.55 -9.27
N GLY A 37 29.10 28.97 -10.24
CA GLY A 37 29.12 28.41 -11.59
C GLY A 37 29.46 26.92 -11.60
N VAL A 38 30.45 26.51 -10.80
CA VAL A 38 30.82 25.09 -10.65
C VAL A 38 29.72 24.29 -9.97
N LEU A 39 29.12 24.82 -8.92
CA LEU A 39 27.98 24.17 -8.23
C LEU A 39 26.76 24.02 -9.14
N ARG A 40 26.48 24.96 -10.04
CA ARG A 40 25.43 24.86 -11.05
C ARG A 40 25.64 23.73 -12.06
N GLN A 41 26.88 23.28 -12.29
CA GLN A 41 27.14 22.09 -13.12
C GLN A 41 26.68 20.80 -12.43
N PHE A 42 26.78 20.71 -11.11
CA PHE A 42 26.31 19.57 -10.35
C PHE A 42 24.79 19.57 -10.12
N THR A 43 24.16 20.75 -10.16
CA THR A 43 22.68 20.88 -10.06
C THR A 43 21.97 20.75 -11.40
N ARG A 44 22.69 20.76 -12.53
CA ARG A 44 22.15 20.32 -13.82
C ARG A 44 22.08 18.79 -13.81
N SER A 45 21.15 18.27 -13.04
CA SER A 45 20.63 16.92 -13.26
C SER A 45 20.33 16.78 -14.74
N ARG A 46 21.02 15.87 -15.44
CA ARG A 46 20.66 15.47 -16.79
C ARG A 46 19.16 15.12 -16.73
N ARG A 47 18.31 16.01 -17.23
CA ARG A 47 16.96 15.63 -17.66
C ARG A 47 17.14 14.74 -18.87
N SER A 48 17.50 13.48 -18.63
CA SER A 48 17.15 12.43 -19.57
C SER A 48 15.62 12.35 -19.51
N SER A 49 14.99 12.39 -20.63
CA SER A 49 13.55 12.17 -20.83
C SER A 49 13.22 10.68 -20.67
N SER A 50 13.77 10.01 -19.66
CA SER A 50 13.36 8.70 -19.19
C SER A 50 12.55 8.92 -17.92
N GLU A 51 11.37 8.34 -17.85
CA GLU A 51 10.62 8.19 -16.61
C GLU A 51 11.61 7.84 -15.47
N PRO A 52 11.43 8.40 -14.26
CA PRO A 52 12.33 8.08 -13.17
C PRO A 52 12.28 6.56 -12.97
N LEU A 53 13.34 5.87 -13.37
CA LEU A 53 13.48 4.45 -13.14
C LEU A 53 13.38 4.22 -11.64
N GLU A 54 12.44 3.39 -11.23
CA GLU A 54 12.32 2.94 -9.86
C GLU A 54 13.65 2.34 -9.41
N ARG A 55 13.96 2.44 -8.14
CA ARG A 55 15.21 1.97 -7.58
C ARG A 55 14.93 0.94 -6.49
N CYS A 56 15.79 -0.08 -6.45
CA CYS A 56 15.78 -1.04 -5.36
C CYS A 56 15.97 -0.32 -4.03
N GLU A 57 15.03 -0.46 -3.12
CA GLU A 57 15.04 0.19 -1.81
C GLU A 57 16.14 -0.35 -0.88
N LEU A 58 16.72 -1.52 -1.23
CA LEU A 58 17.77 -2.15 -0.44
C LEU A 58 19.19 -1.77 -0.91
N CYS A 59 19.43 -1.62 -2.23
CA CYS A 59 20.76 -1.37 -2.78
C CYS A 59 20.83 -0.19 -3.76
N SER A 60 19.70 0.49 -4.03
CA SER A 60 19.58 1.62 -4.96
C SER A 60 19.89 1.31 -6.44
N ALA A 61 20.02 0.05 -6.84
CA ALA A 61 20.13 -0.33 -8.24
C ALA A 61 18.84 0.05 -9.00
N GLY A 62 18.98 0.43 -10.28
CA GLY A 62 17.83 0.69 -11.14
C GLY A 62 16.98 -0.57 -11.33
N LEU A 63 15.66 -0.44 -11.28
CA LEU A 63 14.72 -1.53 -11.46
C LEU A 63 14.10 -1.49 -12.86
N ALA A 64 13.80 -2.65 -13.40
CA ALA A 64 12.91 -2.78 -14.55
C ALA A 64 11.46 -2.44 -14.14
N HIS A 65 10.60 -2.17 -15.12
CA HIS A 65 9.17 -1.92 -14.85
C HIS A 65 8.53 -3.09 -14.07
N GLU A 66 8.83 -4.32 -14.45
CA GLU A 66 8.47 -5.51 -13.69
C GLU A 66 9.66 -5.96 -12.86
N HIS A 67 9.54 -5.92 -11.55
CA HIS A 67 10.57 -6.30 -10.60
C HIS A 67 9.98 -7.04 -9.39
N PRO A 68 10.79 -7.77 -8.63
CA PRO A 68 10.31 -8.44 -7.42
C PRO A 68 9.98 -7.44 -6.31
N HIS A 69 8.95 -7.81 -5.54
CA HIS A 69 8.66 -7.16 -4.27
C HIS A 69 9.01 -8.08 -3.10
N LEU A 70 9.38 -7.48 -2.00
CA LEU A 70 9.51 -8.13 -0.69
C LEU A 70 8.48 -7.52 0.26
N VAL A 71 7.95 -8.33 1.16
CA VAL A 71 7.18 -7.83 2.31
C VAL A 71 8.06 -7.86 3.56
N GLU A 72 8.18 -6.73 4.24
CA GLU A 72 8.76 -6.65 5.57
C GLU A 72 7.73 -7.13 6.59
N LEU A 73 8.01 -8.23 7.27
CA LEU A 73 7.01 -8.93 8.08
C LEU A 73 6.53 -8.11 9.28
N ALA A 74 7.42 -7.38 9.93
CA ALA A 74 7.10 -6.61 11.14
C ALA A 74 6.20 -5.40 10.87
N THR A 75 6.42 -4.72 9.74
CA THR A 75 5.71 -3.49 9.37
C THR A 75 4.64 -3.70 8.31
N ARG A 76 4.64 -4.88 7.68
CA ARG A 76 3.79 -5.21 6.53
C ARG A 76 4.01 -4.26 5.33
N THR A 77 5.23 -3.69 5.23
CA THR A 77 5.59 -2.75 4.16
C THR A 77 6.06 -3.53 2.94
N ILE A 78 5.58 -3.12 1.77
CA ILE A 78 6.07 -3.65 0.49
C ILE A 78 7.30 -2.85 0.08
N VAL A 79 8.36 -3.57 -0.28
CA VAL A 79 9.68 -3.04 -0.65
C VAL A 79 9.99 -3.44 -2.08
N CYS A 80 10.30 -2.48 -2.94
CA CYS A 80 10.77 -2.73 -4.31
C CYS A 80 12.21 -3.25 -4.28
N ALA A 81 12.48 -4.41 -4.87
CA ALA A 81 13.78 -5.04 -4.83
C ALA A 81 14.27 -5.45 -6.22
N CYS A 82 15.59 -5.41 -6.44
CA CYS A 82 16.20 -6.07 -7.58
C CYS A 82 16.30 -7.59 -7.34
N ASP A 83 16.43 -8.39 -8.40
CA ASP A 83 16.48 -9.84 -8.27
C ASP A 83 17.58 -10.32 -7.30
N PRO A 84 18.84 -9.78 -7.31
CA PRO A 84 19.83 -10.17 -6.34
C PRO A 84 19.40 -9.91 -4.89
N CYS A 85 18.81 -8.74 -4.61
CA CYS A 85 18.31 -8.42 -3.27
C CYS A 85 17.11 -9.30 -2.88
N ALA A 86 16.20 -9.52 -3.80
CA ALA A 86 15.05 -10.38 -3.55
C ALA A 86 15.48 -11.81 -3.18
N LEU A 87 16.51 -12.36 -3.85
CA LEU A 87 17.04 -13.68 -3.53
C LEU A 87 17.83 -13.69 -2.20
N LEU A 88 18.61 -12.63 -1.95
CA LEU A 88 19.43 -12.55 -0.74
C LEU A 88 18.61 -12.39 0.53
N PHE A 89 17.56 -11.57 0.48
CA PHE A 89 16.77 -11.21 1.64
C PHE A 89 15.54 -12.10 1.84
N ASP A 90 15.14 -12.89 0.84
CA ASP A 90 14.15 -13.97 0.98
C ASP A 90 14.74 -15.20 1.69
N ASN A 91 15.38 -14.95 2.82
CA ASN A 91 16.03 -15.99 3.60
C ASN A 91 15.31 -16.17 4.94
N ALA A 92 14.74 -17.34 5.11
CA ALA A 92 14.02 -17.73 6.34
C ALA A 92 14.88 -17.60 7.62
N ALA A 93 16.22 -17.72 7.51
CA ALA A 93 17.12 -17.56 8.65
C ALA A 93 17.22 -16.09 9.14
N ILE A 94 16.99 -15.11 8.27
CA ILE A 94 16.97 -13.67 8.62
C ILE A 94 15.59 -13.27 9.11
N GLY A 95 14.52 -13.89 8.57
CA GLY A 95 13.14 -13.76 9.01
C GLY A 95 12.52 -12.36 8.89
N LYS A 96 13.24 -11.39 8.27
CA LYS A 96 12.78 -10.01 8.17
C LYS A 96 11.88 -9.78 6.96
N TYR A 97 12.25 -10.38 5.84
CA TYR A 97 11.57 -10.21 4.56
C TYR A 97 11.13 -11.54 3.99
N LYS A 98 10.03 -11.53 3.22
CA LYS A 98 9.62 -12.62 2.34
C LYS A 98 9.36 -12.09 0.95
N ARG A 99 9.77 -12.86 -0.07
CA ARG A 99 9.47 -12.51 -1.47
C ARG A 99 7.98 -12.70 -1.74
N VAL A 100 7.35 -11.65 -2.30
CA VAL A 100 5.93 -11.71 -2.64
C VAL A 100 5.69 -12.70 -3.78
N SER A 101 4.60 -13.45 -3.69
CA SER A 101 4.17 -14.38 -4.74
C SER A 101 3.81 -13.61 -6.02
N ARG A 102 3.97 -14.25 -7.17
CA ARG A 102 3.45 -13.75 -8.45
C ARG A 102 2.18 -14.48 -8.89
N ARG A 103 1.73 -15.42 -8.08
CA ARG A 103 0.55 -16.23 -8.37
C ARG A 103 -0.72 -15.44 -8.07
N ALA A 104 -1.58 -15.30 -9.07
CA ALA A 104 -2.93 -14.81 -8.90
C ALA A 104 -3.92 -15.89 -9.36
N LEU A 105 -4.85 -16.27 -8.50
CA LEU A 105 -5.84 -17.30 -8.77
C LEU A 105 -7.23 -16.69 -8.59
N ARG A 106 -8.14 -16.97 -9.51
CA ARG A 106 -9.55 -16.63 -9.39
C ARG A 106 -10.33 -17.88 -8.99
N LEU A 107 -11.06 -17.80 -7.89
CA LEU A 107 -11.86 -18.90 -7.36
C LEU A 107 -13.26 -18.84 -8.01
N ALA A 108 -13.44 -19.62 -9.10
CA ALA A 108 -14.67 -19.51 -9.91
C ALA A 108 -15.92 -20.03 -9.18
N ASP A 109 -15.77 -21.10 -8.41
CA ASP A 109 -16.86 -21.79 -7.74
C ASP A 109 -17.01 -21.38 -6.25
N PHE A 110 -16.17 -20.43 -5.81
CA PHE A 110 -16.26 -19.91 -4.46
C PHE A 110 -17.54 -19.09 -4.28
N ALA A 111 -18.30 -19.39 -3.25
CA ALA A 111 -19.51 -18.66 -2.92
C ALA A 111 -19.56 -18.37 -1.41
N MET A 112 -19.81 -17.13 -1.08
CA MET A 112 -20.00 -16.67 0.29
C MET A 112 -21.40 -16.10 0.43
N THR A 113 -22.16 -16.57 1.41
CA THR A 113 -23.47 -16.03 1.73
C THR A 113 -23.37 -14.63 2.34
N ASP A 114 -24.46 -13.87 2.28
CA ASP A 114 -24.52 -12.55 2.94
C ASP A 114 -24.33 -12.68 4.46
N ALA A 115 -24.89 -13.73 5.08
CA ALA A 115 -24.71 -13.98 6.51
C ALA A 115 -23.24 -14.25 6.90
N GLN A 116 -22.51 -15.02 6.08
CA GLN A 116 -21.07 -15.23 6.28
C GLN A 116 -20.29 -13.93 6.14
N TRP A 117 -20.62 -13.10 5.13
CA TRP A 117 -19.99 -11.80 4.95
C TRP A 117 -20.23 -10.87 6.13
N ASP A 118 -21.47 -10.76 6.56
CA ASP A 118 -21.86 -9.92 7.71
C ASP A 118 -21.16 -10.38 9.00
N GLY A 119 -20.98 -11.70 9.16
CA GLY A 119 -20.24 -12.30 10.28
C GLY A 119 -18.76 -11.88 10.35
N LEU A 120 -18.15 -11.49 9.23
CA LEU A 120 -16.75 -11.01 9.19
C LEU A 120 -16.59 -9.57 9.71
N LEU A 121 -17.69 -8.84 9.94
CA LEU A 121 -17.71 -7.46 10.43
C LEU A 121 -16.89 -6.48 9.58
N ILE A 122 -16.84 -6.69 8.28
CA ILE A 122 -16.17 -5.78 7.34
C ILE A 122 -17.13 -4.65 6.94
N PRO A 123 -16.76 -3.37 7.15
CA PRO A 123 -17.68 -2.26 6.97
C PRO A 123 -17.93 -1.85 5.51
N ILE A 124 -17.20 -2.41 4.56
CA ILE A 124 -17.33 -2.12 3.13
C ILE A 124 -17.31 -3.43 2.32
N ASN A 125 -17.77 -3.37 1.07
CA ASN A 125 -17.89 -4.55 0.20
C ASN A 125 -16.55 -4.97 -0.48
N MET A 126 -15.42 -4.76 0.18
CA MET A 126 -14.09 -5.20 -0.23
C MET A 126 -13.23 -5.48 0.98
N ALA A 127 -12.50 -6.58 0.95
CA ALA A 127 -11.52 -6.91 1.98
C ALA A 127 -10.45 -7.87 1.45
N PHE A 128 -9.34 -7.95 2.14
CA PHE A 128 -8.37 -9.00 1.94
C PHE A 128 -7.88 -9.58 3.27
N PHE A 129 -7.69 -10.88 3.25
CA PHE A 129 -7.35 -11.68 4.43
C PHE A 129 -6.05 -12.41 4.15
N PHE A 130 -5.11 -12.38 5.08
CA PHE A 130 -3.87 -13.13 4.96
C PHE A 130 -3.47 -13.75 6.28
N ARG A 131 -2.68 -14.83 6.22
CA ARG A 131 -2.11 -15.46 7.41
C ARG A 131 -0.83 -14.73 7.80
N SER A 132 -0.78 -14.13 8.97
CA SER A 132 0.44 -13.55 9.52
C SER A 132 1.26 -14.62 10.20
N SER A 133 2.49 -14.87 9.71
CA SER A 133 3.39 -15.82 10.36
C SER A 133 3.95 -15.29 11.68
N LEU A 134 4.06 -13.96 11.83
CA LEU A 134 4.52 -13.34 13.08
C LEU A 134 3.47 -13.39 14.18
N GLU A 135 2.20 -13.12 13.81
CA GLU A 135 1.10 -13.06 14.77
C GLU A 135 0.40 -14.42 14.94
N ASN A 136 0.75 -15.40 14.09
CA ASN A 136 0.13 -16.73 14.03
C ASN A 136 -1.41 -16.69 14.00
N ARG A 137 -1.95 -15.74 13.23
CA ARG A 137 -3.40 -15.57 13.03
C ARG A 137 -3.72 -15.07 11.64
N VAL A 138 -4.97 -15.14 11.27
CA VAL A 138 -5.48 -14.45 10.09
C VAL A 138 -5.72 -12.97 10.42
N VAL A 139 -5.30 -12.11 9.51
CA VAL A 139 -5.48 -10.67 9.58
C VAL A 139 -6.44 -10.25 8.47
N ALA A 140 -7.48 -9.53 8.83
CA ALA A 140 -8.44 -8.95 7.90
C ALA A 140 -8.14 -7.47 7.70
N LEU A 141 -7.94 -7.06 6.46
CA LEU A 141 -7.75 -5.66 6.10
C LEU A 141 -8.80 -5.24 5.07
N TYR A 142 -9.28 -4.01 5.19
CA TYR A 142 -10.09 -3.39 4.15
C TYR A 142 -9.46 -2.09 3.66
N PRO A 143 -9.59 -1.78 2.36
CA PRO A 143 -9.03 -0.57 1.79
C PRO A 143 -9.84 0.65 2.21
N SER A 144 -9.15 1.74 2.54
CA SER A 144 -9.76 3.03 2.85
C SER A 144 -8.95 4.19 2.26
N PRO A 145 -9.51 5.41 2.19
CA PRO A 145 -8.74 6.59 1.77
C PRO A 145 -7.56 6.90 2.68
N ALA A 146 -7.60 6.45 3.95
CA ALA A 146 -6.49 6.59 4.90
C ALA A 146 -5.42 5.50 4.74
N GLY A 147 -5.72 4.41 4.03
CA GLY A 147 -4.84 3.27 3.86
C GLY A 147 -5.56 1.94 4.09
N ALA A 148 -4.80 0.86 4.28
CA ALA A 148 -5.34 -0.42 4.73
C ALA A 148 -5.69 -0.32 6.22
N VAL A 149 -6.92 -0.68 6.57
CA VAL A 149 -7.43 -0.64 7.95
C VAL A 149 -7.70 -2.07 8.40
N GLU A 150 -7.17 -2.43 9.56
CA GLU A 150 -7.40 -3.74 10.15
C GLU A 150 -8.79 -3.80 10.80
N SER A 151 -9.52 -4.85 10.48
CA SER A 151 -10.82 -5.16 11.10
C SER A 151 -10.64 -6.15 12.25
N LEU A 152 -11.48 -6.02 13.25
CA LEU A 152 -11.60 -7.01 14.33
C LEU A 152 -12.34 -8.24 13.78
N LEU A 153 -11.57 -9.20 13.25
CA LEU A 153 -12.11 -10.39 12.64
C LEU A 153 -12.56 -11.39 13.71
N PRO A 154 -13.85 -11.76 13.77
CA PRO A 154 -14.31 -12.89 14.57
C PRO A 154 -13.69 -14.19 14.02
N MET A 155 -12.88 -14.86 14.82
CA MET A 155 -12.14 -16.04 14.34
C MET A 155 -13.07 -17.22 14.02
N GLU A 156 -14.18 -17.34 14.72
CA GLU A 156 -15.18 -18.38 14.48
C GLU A 156 -15.83 -18.22 13.10
N ALA A 157 -16.18 -16.99 12.72
CA ALA A 157 -16.74 -16.69 11.40
C ALA A 157 -15.74 -16.97 10.27
N TRP A 158 -14.46 -16.67 10.50
CA TRP A 158 -13.41 -17.00 9.54
C TRP A 158 -13.21 -18.52 9.41
N GLN A 159 -13.16 -19.26 10.51
CA GLN A 159 -12.98 -20.70 10.51
C GLN A 159 -14.08 -21.44 9.75
N GLU A 160 -15.33 -21.02 9.90
CA GLU A 160 -16.46 -21.57 9.13
C GLU A 160 -16.25 -21.43 7.61
N ILE A 161 -15.76 -20.27 7.16
CA ILE A 161 -15.48 -20.03 5.75
C ILE A 161 -14.29 -20.89 5.28
N GLU A 162 -13.24 -20.95 6.07
CA GLU A 162 -12.03 -21.70 5.75
C GLU A 162 -12.28 -23.21 5.68
N GLU A 163 -13.08 -23.76 6.60
CA GLU A 163 -13.47 -25.18 6.61
C GLU A 163 -14.34 -25.54 5.41
N SER A 164 -15.16 -24.58 4.94
CA SER A 164 -16.02 -24.77 3.77
C SER A 164 -15.26 -24.70 2.43
N HIS A 165 -14.05 -24.14 2.42
CA HIS A 165 -13.32 -23.82 1.19
C HIS A 165 -11.83 -24.18 1.30
N GLY A 166 -11.47 -25.40 0.86
CA GLY A 166 -10.11 -25.93 0.95
C GLY A 166 -9.04 -25.09 0.23
N ALA A 167 -9.42 -24.27 -0.75
CA ALA A 167 -8.51 -23.36 -1.43
C ALA A 167 -7.86 -22.34 -0.47
N LEU A 168 -8.55 -21.91 0.57
CA LEU A 168 -8.03 -20.96 1.55
C LEU A 168 -6.92 -21.54 2.42
N MET A 169 -6.87 -22.85 2.60
CA MET A 169 -5.79 -23.52 3.31
C MET A 169 -4.46 -23.47 2.55
N GLN A 170 -4.49 -23.21 1.24
CA GLN A 170 -3.30 -23.09 0.38
C GLN A 170 -2.67 -21.71 0.38
N LEU A 171 -3.25 -20.73 1.09
CA LEU A 171 -2.69 -19.38 1.22
C LEU A 171 -1.29 -19.45 1.83
N LYS A 172 -0.31 -18.93 1.08
CA LYS A 172 1.06 -18.80 1.57
C LYS A 172 1.15 -17.64 2.56
N PRO A 173 1.55 -17.88 3.81
CA PRO A 173 1.59 -16.85 4.85
C PRO A 173 2.43 -15.65 4.44
N ASP A 174 1.91 -14.45 4.75
CA ASP A 174 2.49 -13.11 4.55
C ASP A 174 2.57 -12.62 3.11
N ILE A 175 2.61 -13.51 2.11
CA ILE A 175 2.89 -13.15 0.70
C ILE A 175 1.70 -13.31 -0.24
N GLU A 176 0.64 -13.98 0.21
CA GLU A 176 -0.63 -14.13 -0.50
C GLU A 176 -1.79 -13.73 0.40
N ALA A 177 -2.84 -13.21 -0.20
CA ALA A 177 -4.07 -12.85 0.48
C ALA A 177 -5.30 -13.35 -0.28
N PHE A 178 -6.34 -13.70 0.48
CA PHE A 178 -7.68 -13.90 -0.05
C PHE A 178 -8.33 -12.53 -0.23
N LEU A 179 -8.48 -12.10 -1.48
CA LEU A 179 -9.07 -10.81 -1.85
C LEU A 179 -10.51 -11.00 -2.31
N ILE A 180 -11.41 -10.24 -1.71
CA ILE A 180 -12.84 -10.27 -1.95
C ILE A 180 -13.29 -8.94 -2.55
N ASN A 181 -14.06 -9.00 -3.64
CA ASN A 181 -14.77 -7.88 -4.22
C ASN A 181 -16.27 -8.19 -4.29
N ARG A 182 -17.05 -7.51 -3.48
CA ARG A 182 -18.53 -7.57 -3.45
C ARG A 182 -19.18 -6.24 -3.86
N VAL A 183 -18.43 -5.35 -4.48
CA VAL A 183 -18.95 -4.06 -4.94
C VAL A 183 -20.06 -4.28 -5.96
N GLY A 184 -21.23 -3.71 -5.71
CA GLY A 184 -22.43 -3.89 -6.53
C GLY A 184 -23.22 -5.18 -6.28
N HIS A 185 -22.70 -6.12 -5.48
CA HIS A 185 -23.38 -7.39 -5.19
C HIS A 185 -24.73 -7.18 -4.50
N ALA A 186 -24.78 -6.35 -3.45
CA ALA A 186 -26.01 -6.06 -2.70
C ALA A 186 -27.13 -5.41 -3.54
N HIS A 187 -26.77 -4.81 -4.66
CA HIS A 187 -27.75 -4.19 -5.59
C HIS A 187 -28.02 -5.06 -6.82
N GLY A 188 -27.51 -6.29 -6.87
CA GLY A 188 -27.66 -7.20 -8.01
C GLY A 188 -26.99 -6.72 -9.29
N SER A 189 -26.15 -5.67 -9.23
CA SER A 189 -25.49 -5.09 -10.40
C SER A 189 -24.18 -5.80 -10.80
N ALA A 190 -23.59 -6.60 -9.89
CA ALA A 190 -22.40 -7.38 -10.15
C ALA A 190 -22.37 -8.65 -9.30
N GLN A 191 -21.68 -9.68 -9.79
CA GLN A 191 -21.38 -10.87 -8.99
C GLN A 191 -20.16 -10.59 -8.10
N ALA A 192 -20.14 -11.20 -6.90
CA ALA A 192 -18.97 -11.17 -6.05
C ALA A 192 -17.79 -11.91 -6.72
N GLU A 193 -16.59 -11.41 -6.52
CA GLU A 193 -15.38 -11.99 -7.07
C GLU A 193 -14.40 -12.32 -5.93
N TYR A 194 -13.76 -13.47 -6.08
CA TYR A 194 -12.89 -14.04 -5.05
C TYR A 194 -11.55 -14.44 -5.66
N TYR A 195 -10.45 -14.04 -5.02
CA TYR A 195 -9.11 -14.27 -5.52
C TYR A 195 -8.16 -14.71 -4.41
N ILE A 196 -7.21 -15.59 -4.74
CA ILE A 196 -5.94 -15.66 -4.02
C ILE A 196 -4.97 -14.79 -4.80
N ALA A 197 -4.59 -13.67 -4.25
CA ALA A 197 -3.77 -12.67 -4.92
C ALA A 197 -2.44 -12.44 -4.18
N PRO A 198 -1.39 -12.00 -4.89
CA PRO A 198 -0.20 -11.47 -4.25
C PRO A 198 -0.57 -10.35 -3.26
N ILE A 199 0.11 -10.30 -2.12
CA ILE A 199 -0.20 -9.31 -1.08
C ILE A 199 0.05 -7.87 -1.55
N ASP A 200 1.03 -7.65 -2.42
CA ASP A 200 1.34 -6.34 -3.01
C ASP A 200 0.22 -5.83 -3.93
N ASP A 201 -0.51 -6.72 -4.62
CA ASP A 201 -1.70 -6.34 -5.36
C ASP A 201 -2.79 -5.80 -4.44
N CYS A 202 -2.98 -6.40 -3.28
CA CYS A 202 -3.94 -5.91 -2.29
C CYS A 202 -3.56 -4.51 -1.81
N TYR A 203 -2.27 -4.26 -1.54
CA TYR A 203 -1.78 -2.92 -1.21
C TYR A 203 -1.82 -1.95 -2.39
N ARG A 204 -1.64 -2.42 -3.63
CA ARG A 204 -1.85 -1.61 -4.83
C ARG A 204 -3.30 -1.14 -4.94
N LEU A 205 -4.29 -2.00 -4.65
CA LEU A 205 -5.70 -1.60 -4.57
C LEU A 205 -5.92 -0.51 -3.51
N VAL A 206 -5.31 -0.64 -2.34
CA VAL A 206 -5.33 0.42 -1.31
C VAL A 206 -4.75 1.72 -1.85
N GLY A 207 -3.63 1.65 -2.57
CA GLY A 207 -2.98 2.80 -3.22
C GLY A 207 -3.89 3.48 -4.25
N VAL A 208 -4.57 2.71 -5.11
CA VAL A 208 -5.55 3.21 -6.08
C VAL A 208 -6.65 3.99 -5.38
N ILE A 209 -7.22 3.44 -4.31
CA ILE A 209 -8.28 4.11 -3.55
C ILE A 209 -7.77 5.40 -2.92
N ARG A 210 -6.59 5.39 -2.28
CA ARG A 210 -6.01 6.60 -1.68
C ARG A 210 -5.75 7.72 -2.68
N MET A 211 -5.29 7.37 -3.88
CA MET A 211 -4.95 8.38 -4.91
C MET A 211 -6.17 9.00 -5.55
N HIS A 212 -7.24 8.23 -5.75
CA HIS A 212 -8.39 8.66 -6.55
C HIS A 212 -9.62 9.01 -5.71
N TRP A 213 -9.58 8.82 -4.38
CA TRP A 213 -10.71 9.14 -3.52
C TRP A 213 -10.94 10.64 -3.41
N LYS A 214 -12.16 11.08 -3.72
CA LYS A 214 -12.57 12.48 -3.65
C LYS A 214 -13.85 12.63 -2.84
N GLY A 215 -13.87 13.56 -1.91
CA GLY A 215 -15.05 13.84 -1.08
C GLY A 215 -15.47 12.68 -0.18
N LEU A 216 -16.72 12.64 0.21
CA LEU A 216 -17.25 11.64 1.16
C LEU A 216 -17.55 10.28 0.51
N SER A 217 -17.95 10.27 -0.76
CA SER A 217 -18.37 9.06 -1.49
C SER A 217 -17.33 8.50 -2.46
N GLY A 218 -16.14 9.09 -2.50
CA GLY A 218 -15.05 8.68 -3.38
C GLY A 218 -15.09 9.29 -4.78
N GLY A 219 -16.26 9.69 -5.29
CA GLY A 219 -16.44 10.19 -6.65
C GLY A 219 -16.38 9.08 -7.72
N ALA A 220 -16.73 9.40 -8.97
CA ALA A 220 -16.83 8.40 -10.05
C ALA A 220 -15.46 7.83 -10.47
N GLU A 221 -14.40 8.62 -10.36
CA GLU A 221 -13.06 8.25 -10.79
C GLU A 221 -12.51 7.03 -10.03
N VAL A 222 -12.62 7.02 -8.70
CA VAL A 222 -12.13 5.91 -7.89
C VAL A 222 -12.83 4.60 -8.24
N TRP A 223 -14.12 4.62 -8.48
CA TRP A 223 -14.88 3.43 -8.86
C TRP A 223 -14.48 2.89 -10.24
N THR A 224 -14.14 3.79 -11.18
CA THR A 224 -13.59 3.42 -12.49
C THR A 224 -12.23 2.74 -12.33
N GLU A 225 -11.35 3.29 -11.50
CA GLU A 225 -10.02 2.73 -11.27
C GLU A 225 -10.08 1.39 -10.50
N ILE A 226 -10.98 1.25 -9.53
CA ILE A 226 -11.25 -0.03 -8.86
C ILE A 226 -11.73 -1.07 -9.90
N GLY A 227 -12.66 -0.70 -10.77
CA GLY A 227 -13.15 -1.57 -11.84
C GLY A 227 -12.02 -2.00 -12.79
N ARG A 228 -11.13 -1.08 -13.16
CA ARG A 228 -9.96 -1.36 -13.98
C ARG A 228 -9.01 -2.34 -13.28
N PHE A 229 -8.72 -2.09 -11.99
CA PHE A 229 -7.89 -2.99 -11.20
C PHE A 229 -8.41 -4.43 -11.20
N PHE A 230 -9.71 -4.64 -10.94
CA PHE A 230 -10.29 -5.99 -10.92
C PHE A 230 -10.37 -6.61 -12.33
N SER A 231 -10.57 -5.80 -13.37
CA SER A 231 -10.49 -6.27 -14.75
C SER A 231 -9.10 -6.82 -15.11
N ASP A 232 -8.06 -6.07 -14.74
CA ASP A 232 -6.66 -6.48 -14.97
C ASP A 232 -6.30 -7.72 -14.14
N LEU A 233 -6.74 -7.77 -12.89
CA LEU A 233 -6.53 -8.93 -12.02
C LEU A 233 -7.20 -10.18 -12.59
N ARG A 234 -8.42 -10.05 -13.10
CA ARG A 234 -9.18 -11.15 -13.72
C ARG A 234 -8.46 -11.72 -14.94
N VAL A 235 -7.91 -10.84 -15.80
CA VAL A 235 -7.21 -11.25 -17.03
C VAL A 235 -5.94 -12.05 -16.73
N ARG A 236 -5.18 -11.66 -15.68
CA ARG A 236 -3.91 -12.31 -15.33
C ARG A 236 -4.03 -13.46 -14.34
N SER A 237 -5.22 -13.65 -13.75
CA SER A 237 -5.45 -14.74 -12.81
C SER A 237 -5.73 -16.06 -13.51
N GLU A 238 -5.11 -17.12 -13.02
CA GLU A 238 -5.48 -18.48 -13.34
C GLU A 238 -6.82 -18.80 -12.68
N VAL A 239 -7.75 -19.41 -13.45
CA VAL A 239 -9.05 -19.81 -12.92
C VAL A 239 -8.91 -21.19 -12.30
N ILE A 240 -9.25 -21.29 -11.02
CA ILE A 240 -9.34 -22.57 -10.34
C ILE A 240 -10.77 -22.84 -9.89
N SER A 241 -11.19 -24.09 -10.09
CA SER A 241 -12.44 -24.63 -9.56
C SER A 241 -12.12 -25.42 -8.30
N GLU A 242 -12.88 -25.21 -7.24
CA GLU A 242 -12.75 -26.04 -6.05
C GLU A 242 -13.23 -27.47 -6.38
N VAL A 243 -12.38 -28.44 -6.11
CA VAL A 243 -12.82 -29.84 -6.11
C VAL A 243 -13.65 -30.01 -4.84
N PRO A 244 -14.94 -30.38 -4.94
CA PRO A 244 -15.72 -30.64 -3.74
C PRO A 244 -15.02 -31.69 -2.89
N HIS A 245 -14.76 -31.39 -1.64
CA HIS A 245 -14.33 -32.41 -0.69
C HIS A 245 -15.50 -33.38 -0.50
N ALA A 246 -15.30 -34.63 -0.96
CA ALA A 246 -16.24 -35.72 -0.77
C ALA A 246 -16.20 -36.21 0.69
#